data_84b17039785c83c263cf466c549b163a
#
_entry.id   84b17039785c83c263cf466c549b163a
#
_cell.length_a   1.000
_cell.length_b   1.000
_cell.length_c   1.000
_cell.angle_alpha   90.00
_cell.angle_beta   90.00
_cell.angle_gamma   90.00
#
_symmetry.space_group_name_H-M   'P 1'
#
loop_
_entity.id
_entity.type
_entity.pdbx_description
1 polymer ?
#
loop_
_entity_poly.entity_id
_entity_poly.type
_entity_poly.pdbx_seq_one_letter_code
_entity_poly.pdbx_strand_id
1 'polypeptide(L)'
;MARYLLTAVLLLGCAAAFALSSTTNSAPFTLDTEDPDISIIAPNGGEAWYIGDTNNITWTVEETNLTPNTINLWYSLSGSEYTPLAADIANSGSWPWLMPEVQSCNARVKITALDDFGNLGEKVSAGAFSITYVPPAAPANVNVDITNTVDAIISWDPVTETIYGTPITPDGYIVLYNESPYEENEHFYYFLWDVTTGTTFTHPRVAQHRDQMYYRVVAYKDYEDRLASIFAAAKARPEAKLTLEDIKTLFTAGLGGEK
;
A
#
# COMPACT_ATOMS: atom_id res chain seq x y z
N MET A 1 7.64 45.06 79.80
CA MET A 1 7.78 43.59 79.92
C MET A 1 6.61 42.75 79.50
N ALA A 2 5.40 43.27 79.39
CA ALA A 2 4.21 42.47 78.95
C ALA A 2 4.16 42.08 77.45
N ARG A 3 4.86 42.82 76.58
CA ARG A 3 4.84 42.58 75.15
C ARG A 3 5.67 41.35 74.69
N TYR A 4 6.69 41.01 75.46
CA TYR A 4 7.54 39.84 75.15
C TYR A 4 6.96 38.51 75.63
N LEU A 5 6.09 38.57 76.66
CA LEU A 5 5.44 37.35 77.16
C LEU A 5 4.38 36.83 76.22
N LEU A 6 3.67 37.73 75.50
CA LEU A 6 2.64 37.36 74.57
C LEU A 6 3.20 36.72 73.27
N THR A 7 4.35 37.22 72.85
CA THR A 7 5.04 36.67 71.67
C THR A 7 5.66 35.30 71.95
N ALA A 8 6.18 35.08 73.19
CA ALA A 8 6.73 33.78 73.55
C ALA A 8 5.65 32.68 73.64
N VAL A 9 4.47 33.05 74.18
CA VAL A 9 3.33 32.10 74.24
C VAL A 9 2.76 31.78 72.85
N LEU A 10 2.72 32.75 71.94
CA LEU A 10 2.27 32.54 70.61
C LEU A 10 3.22 31.65 69.80
N LEU A 11 4.53 31.79 69.96
CA LEU A 11 5.55 30.94 69.33
C LEU A 11 5.54 29.52 69.91
N LEU A 12 5.24 29.32 71.17
CA LEU A 12 5.07 27.98 71.74
C LEU A 12 3.78 27.29 71.25
N GLY A 13 2.72 28.06 71.10
CA GLY A 13 1.44 27.53 70.52
C GLY A 13 1.57 27.16 69.07
N CYS A 14 2.35 27.95 68.36
CA CYS A 14 2.61 27.65 66.94
C CYS A 14 3.53 26.43 66.75
N ALA A 15 4.55 26.30 67.58
CA ALA A 15 5.45 25.14 67.52
C ALA A 15 4.77 23.82 67.93
N ALA A 16 3.80 23.88 68.86
CA ALA A 16 3.04 22.70 69.25
C ALA A 16 1.98 22.29 68.19
N ALA A 17 1.50 23.21 67.32
CA ALA A 17 0.56 22.93 66.27
C ALA A 17 1.20 22.26 65.08
N PHE A 18 2.53 22.33 64.94
CA PHE A 18 3.26 21.69 63.83
C PHE A 18 4.02 20.42 64.26
N ALA A 19 3.75 19.87 65.41
CA ALA A 19 4.22 18.54 65.78
C ALA A 19 3.34 17.43 65.14
N LEU A 20 3.06 17.55 63.92
CA LEU A 20 2.51 16.50 63.10
C LEU A 20 3.68 15.71 62.50
N SER A 21 4.33 14.92 63.28
CA SER A 21 5.31 13.98 62.78
C SER A 21 4.73 12.57 62.78
N SER A 22 3.93 12.30 61.78
CA SER A 22 3.76 10.95 61.35
C SER A 22 4.47 10.83 60.02
N THR A 23 5.72 10.42 60.03
CA THR A 23 6.46 10.07 58.85
C THR A 23 6.11 8.63 58.49
N THR A 24 5.00 8.45 57.84
CA THR A 24 4.72 7.21 57.12
C THR A 24 5.16 7.43 55.70
N ASN A 25 6.24 6.77 55.30
CA ASN A 25 6.62 6.76 53.89
C ASN A 25 5.52 6.01 53.11
N SER A 26 5.11 6.53 51.98
CA SER A 26 4.32 5.76 51.03
C SER A 26 5.13 4.52 50.60
N ALA A 27 4.43 3.45 50.25
CA ALA A 27 5.08 2.37 49.51
C ALA A 27 5.71 2.95 48.21
N PRO A 28 6.79 2.38 47.76
CA PRO A 28 7.34 2.78 46.47
C PRO A 28 6.28 2.54 45.39
N PHE A 29 6.13 3.48 44.48
CA PHE A 29 5.30 3.33 43.26
C PHE A 29 6.19 3.40 42.05
N THR A 30 5.85 2.66 41.06
CA THR A 30 6.51 2.70 39.73
C THR A 30 5.79 3.74 38.88
N LEU A 31 6.57 4.57 38.21
CA LEU A 31 6.07 5.48 37.17
C LEU A 31 6.70 5.04 35.86
N ASP A 32 5.85 4.78 34.89
CA ASP A 32 6.24 4.51 33.51
C ASP A 32 5.68 5.61 32.61
N THR A 33 6.49 6.15 31.74
CA THR A 33 6.15 7.23 30.81
C THR A 33 6.58 6.90 29.37
N GLU A 34 7.03 5.69 29.15
CA GLU A 34 7.42 5.23 27.83
C GLU A 34 6.20 4.66 27.11
N ASP A 35 6.00 5.04 25.85
CA ASP A 35 4.94 4.49 25.02
C ASP A 35 5.39 3.14 24.43
N PRO A 36 4.49 2.15 24.26
CA PRO A 36 4.80 0.90 23.54
C PRO A 36 5.41 1.18 22.14
N ASP A 37 6.60 0.61 21.87
CA ASP A 37 7.25 0.75 20.57
C ASP A 37 6.73 -0.31 19.60
N ILE A 38 6.00 0.15 18.59
CA ILE A 38 5.35 -0.69 17.58
C ILE A 38 6.15 -0.64 16.29
N SER A 39 6.46 -1.80 15.73
CA SER A 39 7.02 -1.94 14.40
C SER A 39 6.09 -2.72 13.50
N ILE A 40 5.62 -2.09 12.41
CA ILE A 40 4.80 -2.76 11.38
C ILE A 40 5.75 -3.44 10.39
N ILE A 41 5.56 -4.75 10.17
CA ILE A 41 6.38 -5.57 9.27
C ILE A 41 5.72 -5.62 7.89
N ALA A 42 4.42 -5.93 7.84
CA ALA A 42 3.64 -5.95 6.61
C ALA A 42 2.15 -5.62 6.90
N PRO A 43 1.50 -4.81 6.03
CA PRO A 43 2.09 -4.09 4.90
C PRO A 43 2.86 -2.86 5.41
N ASN A 44 4.01 -2.56 4.82
CA ASN A 44 4.84 -1.45 5.25
C ASN A 44 5.26 -0.50 4.11
N GLY A 45 4.82 -0.80 2.90
CA GLY A 45 4.94 0.04 1.71
C GLY A 45 5.44 -0.70 0.48
N GLY A 46 4.78 -0.45 -0.65
CA GLY A 46 5.14 -1.03 -1.94
C GLY A 46 4.53 -2.42 -2.23
N GLU A 47 3.83 -3.04 -1.26
CA GLU A 47 3.15 -4.31 -1.48
C GLU A 47 1.95 -4.13 -2.41
N ALA A 48 1.64 -5.18 -3.17
CA ALA A 48 0.39 -5.29 -3.93
C ALA A 48 -0.44 -6.44 -3.35
N TRP A 49 -1.55 -6.11 -2.72
CA TRP A 49 -2.52 -7.05 -2.19
C TRP A 49 -3.76 -7.09 -3.10
N TYR A 50 -4.32 -8.29 -3.27
CA TYR A 50 -5.40 -8.46 -4.24
C TYR A 50 -6.75 -8.57 -3.57
N ILE A 51 -7.75 -7.92 -4.17
CA ILE A 51 -9.14 -7.95 -3.76
C ILE A 51 -9.62 -9.40 -3.63
N GLY A 52 -10.25 -9.72 -2.52
CA GLY A 52 -10.76 -11.06 -2.21
C GLY A 52 -9.73 -12.01 -1.58
N ASP A 53 -8.44 -11.66 -1.59
CA ASP A 53 -7.43 -12.45 -0.89
C ASP A 53 -7.42 -12.13 0.61
N THR A 54 -6.95 -13.09 1.40
CA THR A 54 -6.67 -12.85 2.82
C THR A 54 -5.17 -12.71 3.01
N ASN A 55 -4.75 -11.52 3.46
CA ASN A 55 -3.35 -11.22 3.76
C ASN A 55 -3.18 -10.95 5.26
N ASN A 56 -1.98 -11.20 5.79
CA ASN A 56 -1.72 -10.95 7.19
C ASN A 56 -1.09 -9.57 7.40
N ILE A 57 -1.70 -8.76 8.25
CA ILE A 57 -1.02 -7.63 8.88
C ILE A 57 -0.10 -8.21 9.93
N THR A 58 1.19 -7.87 9.91
CA THR A 58 2.19 -8.39 10.84
C THR A 58 2.96 -7.26 11.51
N TRP A 59 3.23 -7.42 12.82
CA TRP A 59 3.89 -6.40 13.64
C TRP A 59 4.66 -7.00 14.80
N THR A 60 5.47 -6.19 15.44
CA THR A 60 6.04 -6.43 16.77
C THR A 60 5.70 -5.26 17.69
N VAL A 61 5.60 -5.54 18.99
CA VAL A 61 5.51 -4.51 20.05
C VAL A 61 6.59 -4.81 21.08
N GLU A 62 7.45 -3.84 21.31
CA GLU A 62 8.44 -3.88 22.38
C GLU A 62 7.90 -3.07 23.55
N GLU A 63 7.41 -3.77 24.58
CA GLU A 63 6.86 -3.21 25.81
C GLU A 63 6.90 -4.25 26.92
N THR A 64 7.37 -3.84 28.12
CA THR A 64 7.47 -4.73 29.28
C THR A 64 6.14 -4.89 30.01
N ASN A 65 5.32 -3.84 30.01
CA ASN A 65 4.07 -3.73 30.76
C ASN A 65 2.86 -3.59 29.82
N LEU A 66 2.89 -4.28 28.66
CA LEU A 66 1.80 -4.22 27.70
C LEU A 66 0.50 -4.75 28.32
N THR A 67 -0.53 -3.95 28.34
CA THR A 67 -1.86 -4.38 28.79
C THR A 67 -2.39 -5.45 27.82
N PRO A 68 -2.86 -6.61 28.32
CA PRO A 68 -3.42 -7.65 27.46
C PRO A 68 -4.60 -7.17 26.64
N ASN A 69 -4.67 -7.61 25.37
CA ASN A 69 -5.77 -7.32 24.46
C ASN A 69 -6.04 -5.81 24.25
N THR A 70 -4.98 -5.04 24.05
CA THR A 70 -5.06 -3.60 23.76
C THR A 70 -4.60 -3.23 22.36
N ILE A 71 -4.26 -4.22 21.55
CA ILE A 71 -3.91 -3.95 20.15
C ILE A 71 -5.16 -3.60 19.37
N ASN A 72 -5.12 -2.44 18.70
CA ASN A 72 -6.15 -2.03 17.75
C ASN A 72 -5.53 -1.85 16.37
N LEU A 73 -6.23 -2.33 15.36
CA LEU A 73 -5.85 -2.24 13.96
C LEU A 73 -6.81 -1.33 13.21
N TRP A 74 -6.24 -0.50 12.37
CA TRP A 74 -6.95 0.44 11.53
C TRP A 74 -6.41 0.37 10.12
N TYR A 75 -7.22 0.66 9.13
CA TYR A 75 -6.78 0.84 7.75
C TYR A 75 -7.28 2.15 7.16
N SER A 76 -6.58 2.63 6.18
CA SER A 76 -6.96 3.76 5.34
C SER A 76 -6.82 3.38 3.88
N LEU A 77 -7.77 3.80 3.06
CA LEU A 77 -7.69 3.67 1.60
C LEU A 77 -7.14 4.94 0.93
N SER A 78 -7.23 6.07 1.61
CA SER A 78 -6.76 7.38 1.14
C SER A 78 -5.38 7.77 1.67
N GLY A 79 -4.89 7.07 2.69
CA GLY A 79 -3.67 7.42 3.43
C GLY A 79 -3.88 8.40 4.58
N SER A 80 -5.09 8.94 4.78
CA SER A 80 -5.40 9.98 5.77
C SER A 80 -6.55 9.65 6.70
N GLU A 81 -7.63 9.07 6.20
CA GLU A 81 -8.81 8.69 7.01
C GLU A 81 -8.74 7.22 7.38
N TYR A 82 -8.79 6.92 8.68
CA TYR A 82 -8.64 5.57 9.20
C TYR A 82 -9.97 4.97 9.66
N THR A 83 -10.25 3.78 9.17
CA THR A 83 -11.39 2.95 9.55
C THR A 83 -10.92 1.84 10.49
N PRO A 84 -11.63 1.56 11.60
CA PRO A 84 -11.31 0.43 12.46
C PRO A 84 -11.41 -0.90 11.71
N LEU A 85 -10.40 -1.76 11.90
CA LEU A 85 -10.36 -3.11 11.34
C LEU A 85 -10.56 -4.18 12.41
N ALA A 86 -9.87 -4.03 13.54
CA ALA A 86 -10.00 -4.89 14.71
C ALA A 86 -9.69 -4.08 15.95
N ALA A 87 -10.35 -4.40 17.07
CA ALA A 87 -10.14 -3.73 18.35
C ALA A 87 -9.97 -4.75 19.47
N ASP A 88 -9.24 -4.35 20.50
CA ASP A 88 -9.04 -5.10 21.73
C ASP A 88 -8.54 -6.54 21.50
N ILE A 89 -7.62 -6.71 20.53
CA ILE A 89 -7.02 -8.01 20.21
C ILE A 89 -5.73 -8.27 20.98
N ALA A 90 -5.40 -9.54 21.14
CA ALA A 90 -4.12 -9.95 21.75
C ALA A 90 -2.94 -9.56 20.84
N ASN A 91 -1.78 -9.28 21.46
CA ASN A 91 -0.52 -9.06 20.75
C ASN A 91 0.03 -10.39 20.19
N SER A 92 -0.64 -10.92 19.16
CA SER A 92 -0.25 -12.14 18.47
C SER A 92 0.85 -11.93 17.41
N GLY A 93 1.14 -10.66 17.08
CA GLY A 93 2.07 -10.29 16.02
C GLY A 93 1.52 -10.49 14.60
N SER A 94 0.28 -10.96 14.44
CA SER A 94 -0.33 -11.20 13.14
C SER A 94 -1.84 -11.15 13.20
N TRP A 95 -2.46 -10.60 12.13
CA TRP A 95 -3.91 -10.55 11.96
C TRP A 95 -4.30 -10.80 10.50
N PRO A 96 -5.16 -11.80 10.22
CA PRO A 96 -5.64 -12.05 8.86
C PRO A 96 -6.69 -10.99 8.47
N TRP A 97 -6.47 -10.34 7.34
CA TRP A 97 -7.36 -9.35 6.77
C TRP A 97 -7.82 -9.77 5.38
N LEU A 98 -9.13 -9.97 5.21
CA LEU A 98 -9.75 -10.16 3.89
C LEU A 98 -9.77 -8.80 3.17
N MET A 99 -9.16 -8.74 2.00
CA MET A 99 -9.09 -7.50 1.22
C MET A 99 -10.47 -7.05 0.76
N PRO A 100 -10.82 -5.77 1.02
CA PRO A 100 -12.11 -5.21 0.61
C PRO A 100 -12.21 -5.12 -0.92
N GLU A 101 -13.44 -5.11 -1.44
CA GLU A 101 -13.74 -4.95 -2.88
C GLU A 101 -13.61 -3.49 -3.33
N VAL A 102 -12.51 -2.83 -2.93
CA VAL A 102 -12.23 -1.44 -3.26
C VAL A 102 -10.75 -1.30 -3.60
N GLN A 103 -10.47 -0.73 -4.76
CA GLN A 103 -9.09 -0.45 -5.16
C GLN A 103 -8.52 0.75 -4.40
N SER A 104 -7.22 0.69 -4.12
CA SER A 104 -6.44 1.81 -3.58
C SER A 104 -4.97 1.67 -3.97
N CYS A 105 -4.32 2.78 -4.27
CA CYS A 105 -2.85 2.86 -4.38
C CYS A 105 -2.22 3.61 -3.18
N ASN A 106 -3.04 4.09 -2.25
CA ASN A 106 -2.62 4.84 -1.07
C ASN A 106 -3.04 4.16 0.25
N ALA A 107 -3.28 2.84 0.20
CA ALA A 107 -3.68 2.13 1.39
C ALA A 107 -2.58 2.16 2.45
N ARG A 108 -2.98 2.30 3.71
CA ARG A 108 -2.10 2.27 4.89
C ARG A 108 -2.75 1.50 6.02
N VAL A 109 -1.94 0.96 6.90
CA VAL A 109 -2.40 0.42 8.18
C VAL A 109 -1.85 1.25 9.33
N LYS A 110 -2.61 1.28 10.41
CA LYS A 110 -2.23 1.89 11.68
C LYS A 110 -2.47 0.88 12.80
N ILE A 111 -1.56 0.82 13.76
CA ILE A 111 -1.64 -0.03 14.93
C ILE A 111 -1.46 0.84 16.17
N THR A 112 -2.28 0.57 17.18
CA THR A 112 -2.13 1.16 18.51
C THR A 112 -2.03 0.08 19.57
N ALA A 113 -1.31 0.36 20.65
CA ALA A 113 -1.16 -0.50 21.81
C ALA A 113 -1.14 0.34 23.08
N LEU A 114 -1.69 -0.19 24.18
CA LEU A 114 -1.75 0.47 25.48
C LEU A 114 -0.99 -0.35 26.49
N ASP A 115 -0.21 0.30 27.37
CA ASP A 115 0.44 -0.32 28.53
C ASP A 115 -0.42 -0.24 29.79
N ASP A 116 0.04 -0.85 30.88
CA ASP A 116 -0.63 -0.88 32.17
C ASP A 116 -0.61 0.48 32.91
N PHE A 117 0.15 1.45 32.43
CA PHE A 117 0.26 2.79 32.99
C PHE A 117 -0.55 3.83 32.20
N GLY A 118 -1.13 3.43 31.08
CA GLY A 118 -1.97 4.27 30.23
C GLY A 118 -1.21 5.00 29.13
N ASN A 119 0.04 4.63 28.85
CA ASN A 119 0.79 5.15 27.72
C ASN A 119 0.30 4.48 26.44
N LEU A 120 0.13 5.27 25.38
CA LEU A 120 -0.45 4.83 24.10
C LEU A 120 0.60 4.90 22.98
N GLY A 121 1.07 3.74 22.56
CA GLY A 121 1.87 3.61 21.34
C GLY A 121 0.99 3.65 20.08
N GLU A 122 1.47 4.36 19.06
CA GLU A 122 0.83 4.40 17.75
C GLU A 122 1.87 4.28 16.64
N LYS A 123 1.57 3.47 15.61
CA LYS A 123 2.40 3.33 14.43
C LYS A 123 1.55 3.25 13.16
N VAL A 124 2.01 3.93 12.13
CA VAL A 124 1.47 3.85 10.77
C VAL A 124 2.50 3.19 9.86
N SER A 125 2.06 2.41 8.86
CA SER A 125 2.96 1.82 7.85
C SER A 125 3.82 2.90 7.20
N ALA A 126 5.12 2.62 7.01
CA ALA A 126 6.09 3.60 6.50
C ALA A 126 5.75 4.09 5.10
N GLY A 127 5.26 3.20 4.25
CA GLY A 127 4.80 3.50 2.90
C GLY A 127 3.35 3.12 2.67
N ALA A 128 2.81 3.57 1.55
CA ALA A 128 1.53 3.10 1.03
C ALA A 128 1.70 1.74 0.34
N PHE A 129 0.68 0.91 0.39
CA PHE A 129 0.55 -0.32 -0.38
C PHE A 129 -0.67 -0.25 -1.30
N SER A 130 -0.73 -1.15 -2.29
CA SER A 130 -1.82 -1.20 -3.25
C SER A 130 -2.81 -2.31 -2.93
N ILE A 131 -4.10 -2.02 -3.06
CA ILE A 131 -5.19 -3.01 -3.12
C ILE A 131 -5.74 -2.97 -4.54
N THR A 132 -5.67 -4.09 -5.26
CA THR A 132 -6.00 -4.13 -6.70
C THR A 132 -6.62 -5.47 -7.09
N TYR A 133 -7.17 -5.54 -8.30
CA TYR A 133 -7.65 -6.80 -8.86
C TYR A 133 -6.50 -7.71 -9.27
N VAL A 134 -6.73 -9.02 -9.24
CA VAL A 134 -5.77 -10.01 -9.76
C VAL A 134 -5.67 -9.83 -11.27
N PRO A 135 -4.46 -9.57 -11.82
CA PRO A 135 -4.31 -9.37 -13.25
C PRO A 135 -4.42 -10.69 -14.04
N PRO A 136 -4.78 -10.63 -15.33
CA PRO A 136 -4.62 -11.76 -16.23
C PRO A 136 -3.16 -12.24 -16.27
N ALA A 137 -2.95 -13.53 -16.54
CA ALA A 137 -1.62 -14.07 -16.81
C ALA A 137 -1.00 -13.42 -18.05
N ALA A 138 0.32 -13.52 -18.17
CA ALA A 138 0.99 -13.06 -19.39
C ALA A 138 0.63 -13.96 -20.57
N PRO A 139 0.36 -13.40 -21.79
CA PRO A 139 0.20 -14.19 -22.98
C PRO A 139 1.42 -15.08 -23.26
N ALA A 140 1.17 -16.34 -23.60
CA ALA A 140 2.21 -17.29 -23.97
C ALA A 140 2.39 -17.36 -25.50
N ASN A 141 3.51 -17.93 -25.94
CA ASN A 141 3.82 -18.23 -27.34
C ASN A 141 3.66 -17.02 -28.27
N VAL A 142 4.13 -15.85 -27.79
CA VAL A 142 4.17 -14.66 -28.64
C VAL A 142 5.11 -14.90 -29.81
N ASN A 143 4.55 -14.95 -31.01
CA ASN A 143 5.29 -15.20 -32.27
C ASN A 143 5.14 -14.02 -33.21
N VAL A 144 6.11 -13.84 -34.09
CA VAL A 144 6.11 -12.79 -35.12
C VAL A 144 6.44 -13.41 -36.48
N ASP A 145 5.49 -13.29 -37.41
CA ASP A 145 5.65 -13.69 -38.79
C ASP A 145 5.68 -12.48 -39.71
N ILE A 146 6.64 -12.45 -40.64
CA ILE A 146 6.71 -11.39 -41.65
C ILE A 146 5.96 -11.84 -42.91
N THR A 147 4.85 -11.15 -43.23
CA THR A 147 4.06 -11.38 -44.40
C THR A 147 4.31 -10.37 -45.50
N ASN A 148 4.22 -10.78 -46.73
CA ASN A 148 4.42 -9.92 -47.90
C ASN A 148 5.74 -9.13 -47.85
N THR A 149 6.74 -9.62 -47.12
CA THR A 149 8.07 -9.03 -46.91
C THR A 149 8.09 -7.67 -46.21
N VAL A 150 6.94 -7.18 -45.73
CA VAL A 150 6.85 -5.82 -45.16
C VAL A 150 6.05 -5.71 -43.85
N ASP A 151 5.02 -6.55 -43.66
CA ASP A 151 4.12 -6.50 -42.51
C ASP A 151 4.53 -7.57 -41.50
N ALA A 152 4.52 -7.22 -40.23
CA ALA A 152 4.67 -8.18 -39.14
C ALA A 152 3.29 -8.57 -38.60
N ILE A 153 3.02 -9.88 -38.56
CA ILE A 153 1.87 -10.44 -37.85
C ILE A 153 2.37 -10.97 -36.51
N ILE A 154 1.89 -10.38 -35.44
CA ILE A 154 2.15 -10.82 -34.07
C ILE A 154 0.99 -11.71 -33.65
N SER A 155 1.26 -12.91 -33.14
CA SER A 155 0.25 -13.85 -32.65
C SER A 155 0.65 -14.38 -31.27
N TRP A 156 -0.33 -14.79 -30.48
CA TRP A 156 -0.13 -15.34 -29.14
C TRP A 156 -1.27 -16.27 -28.75
N ASP A 157 -1.05 -17.05 -27.68
CA ASP A 157 -2.10 -17.88 -27.12
C ASP A 157 -3.11 -17.05 -26.33
N PRO A 158 -4.42 -17.42 -26.37
CA PRO A 158 -5.42 -16.74 -25.57
C PRO A 158 -5.15 -16.92 -24.08
N VAL A 159 -5.26 -15.83 -23.33
CA VAL A 159 -5.18 -15.86 -21.87
C VAL A 159 -6.54 -16.27 -21.31
N THR A 160 -6.57 -17.31 -20.50
CA THR A 160 -7.77 -17.87 -19.88
C THR A 160 -7.73 -17.89 -18.36
N GLU A 161 -6.62 -17.48 -17.77
CA GLU A 161 -6.41 -17.49 -16.32
C GLU A 161 -5.65 -16.25 -15.84
N THR A 162 -5.79 -15.98 -14.56
CA THR A 162 -5.02 -14.96 -13.85
C THR A 162 -3.60 -15.47 -13.54
N ILE A 163 -2.74 -14.61 -13.00
CA ILE A 163 -1.40 -14.99 -12.51
C ILE A 163 -1.44 -16.09 -11.42
N TYR A 164 -2.59 -16.37 -10.83
CA TYR A 164 -2.80 -17.42 -9.83
C TYR A 164 -3.53 -18.65 -10.37
N GLY A 165 -3.74 -18.73 -11.68
CA GLY A 165 -4.43 -19.87 -12.31
C GLY A 165 -5.96 -19.86 -12.13
N THR A 166 -6.55 -18.76 -11.67
CA THR A 166 -8.01 -18.61 -11.58
C THR A 166 -8.57 -18.27 -12.96
N PRO A 167 -9.67 -18.89 -13.38
CA PRO A 167 -10.28 -18.59 -14.69
C PRO A 167 -10.65 -17.10 -14.83
N ILE A 168 -10.26 -16.50 -15.95
CA ILE A 168 -10.60 -15.12 -16.32
C ILE A 168 -10.77 -15.02 -17.84
N THR A 169 -11.60 -14.09 -18.28
CA THR A 169 -11.64 -13.64 -19.67
C THR A 169 -11.11 -12.22 -19.72
N PRO A 170 -9.93 -11.96 -20.29
CA PRO A 170 -9.44 -10.60 -20.48
C PRO A 170 -10.36 -9.83 -21.45
N ASP A 171 -10.39 -8.50 -21.29
CA ASP A 171 -11.15 -7.64 -22.20
C ASP A 171 -10.39 -7.36 -23.50
N GLY A 172 -9.08 -7.61 -23.49
CA GLY A 172 -8.24 -7.50 -24.67
C GLY A 172 -6.76 -7.57 -24.38
N TYR A 173 -5.99 -7.16 -25.37
CA TYR A 173 -4.53 -7.19 -25.35
C TYR A 173 -3.98 -5.85 -25.84
N ILE A 174 -2.94 -5.40 -25.14
CA ILE A 174 -2.15 -4.23 -25.50
C ILE A 174 -0.87 -4.74 -26.18
N VAL A 175 -0.62 -4.29 -27.40
CA VAL A 175 0.60 -4.64 -28.14
C VAL A 175 1.58 -3.48 -28.08
N LEU A 176 2.73 -3.74 -27.51
CA LEU A 176 3.83 -2.80 -27.36
C LEU A 176 4.99 -3.23 -28.26
N TYR A 177 5.77 -2.28 -28.75
CA TYR A 177 6.96 -2.59 -29.53
C TYR A 177 8.16 -1.70 -29.18
N ASN A 178 9.37 -2.21 -29.45
CA ASN A 178 10.61 -1.47 -29.31
C ASN A 178 11.62 -1.93 -30.37
N GLU A 179 12.56 -1.06 -30.72
CA GLU A 179 13.68 -1.36 -31.63
C GLU A 179 14.87 -2.00 -30.89
N SER A 180 14.92 -1.90 -29.56
CA SER A 180 15.97 -2.48 -28.71
C SER A 180 15.37 -3.31 -27.58
N PRO A 181 15.80 -4.59 -27.40
CA PRO A 181 15.28 -5.45 -26.34
C PRO A 181 15.98 -5.23 -24.99
N TYR A 182 17.14 -4.58 -24.98
CA TYR A 182 18.07 -4.55 -23.85
C TYR A 182 18.62 -3.14 -23.58
N GLU A 183 17.78 -2.19 -23.25
CA GLU A 183 18.33 -1.01 -22.59
C GLU A 183 18.40 -1.29 -21.09
N GLU A 184 19.62 -1.32 -20.54
CA GLU A 184 19.95 -1.62 -19.13
C GLU A 184 19.41 -0.58 -18.14
N ASN A 185 18.80 0.49 -18.61
CA ASN A 185 18.18 1.53 -17.80
C ASN A 185 16.68 1.53 -18.02
N GLU A 186 15.95 1.14 -17.04
CA GLU A 186 14.54 1.17 -16.66
C GLU A 186 13.50 1.92 -17.55
N HIS A 187 13.89 2.46 -18.70
CA HIS A 187 13.07 3.24 -19.62
C HIS A 187 12.90 2.53 -20.96
N PHE A 188 12.28 1.35 -20.93
CA PHE A 188 11.79 0.75 -22.17
C PHE A 188 10.60 1.59 -22.67
N TYR A 189 10.87 2.43 -23.68
CA TYR A 189 9.83 3.17 -24.37
C TYR A 189 9.14 2.22 -25.35
N TYR A 190 7.94 1.74 -24.98
CA TYR A 190 7.07 1.01 -25.88
C TYR A 190 6.04 1.98 -26.43
N PHE A 191 5.87 1.97 -27.75
CA PHE A 191 4.78 2.69 -28.38
C PHE A 191 3.52 1.85 -28.27
N LEU A 192 2.46 2.42 -27.75
CA LEU A 192 1.15 1.83 -27.86
C LEU A 192 0.70 1.95 -29.32
N TRP A 193 0.63 0.82 -30.03
CA TRP A 193 0.17 0.84 -31.41
C TRP A 193 -1.33 0.70 -31.47
N ASP A 194 -1.91 -0.31 -30.82
CA ASP A 194 -3.35 -0.53 -30.74
C ASP A 194 -3.72 -1.52 -29.64
N VAL A 195 -5.03 -1.62 -29.40
CA VAL A 195 -5.66 -2.60 -28.52
C VAL A 195 -6.47 -3.54 -29.37
N THR A 196 -6.33 -4.83 -29.14
CA THR A 196 -7.09 -5.85 -29.85
C THR A 196 -7.82 -6.79 -28.89
N THR A 197 -8.98 -7.24 -29.25
CA THR A 197 -9.70 -8.32 -28.54
C THR A 197 -9.34 -9.71 -29.07
N GLY A 198 -8.66 -9.77 -30.21
CA GLY A 198 -8.17 -11.01 -30.80
C GLY A 198 -6.79 -11.38 -30.31
N THR A 199 -6.30 -12.54 -30.73
CA THR A 199 -4.97 -13.08 -30.40
C THR A 199 -3.96 -12.87 -31.53
N THR A 200 -4.24 -11.94 -32.43
CA THR A 200 -3.36 -11.54 -33.52
C THR A 200 -3.42 -10.04 -33.72
N PHE A 201 -2.29 -9.49 -34.17
CA PHE A 201 -2.16 -8.08 -34.50
C PHE A 201 -1.24 -7.90 -35.69
N THR A 202 -1.57 -7.00 -36.62
CA THR A 202 -0.72 -6.69 -37.77
C THR A 202 -0.07 -5.32 -37.60
N HIS A 203 1.27 -5.29 -37.62
CA HIS A 203 2.05 -4.06 -37.69
C HIS A 203 2.45 -3.83 -39.13
N PRO A 204 1.78 -2.89 -39.86
CA PRO A 204 2.02 -2.71 -41.27
C PRO A 204 3.36 -2.04 -41.57
N ARG A 205 4.01 -2.49 -42.65
CA ARG A 205 5.21 -1.90 -43.21
C ARG A 205 6.44 -1.82 -42.30
N VAL A 206 6.46 -2.56 -41.21
CA VAL A 206 7.55 -2.47 -40.22
C VAL A 206 8.90 -2.85 -40.83
N ALA A 207 8.93 -3.90 -41.67
CA ALA A 207 10.15 -4.38 -42.30
C ALA A 207 10.73 -3.45 -43.39
N GLN A 208 9.98 -2.43 -43.82
CA GLN A 208 10.50 -1.40 -44.75
C GLN A 208 11.35 -0.33 -44.04
N HIS A 209 11.18 -0.17 -42.74
CA HIS A 209 11.71 0.97 -42.01
C HIS A 209 12.61 0.58 -40.85
N ARG A 210 12.65 -0.71 -40.49
CA ARG A 210 13.39 -1.21 -39.32
C ARG A 210 14.06 -2.53 -39.59
N ASP A 211 15.32 -2.66 -39.15
CA ASP A 211 16.08 -3.89 -39.27
C ASP A 211 15.76 -4.89 -38.15
N GLN A 212 15.34 -4.37 -37.00
CA GLN A 212 14.95 -5.17 -35.83
C GLN A 212 13.77 -4.55 -35.13
N MET A 213 12.88 -5.39 -34.62
CA MET A 213 11.71 -4.99 -33.84
C MET A 213 11.37 -6.07 -32.83
N TYR A 214 11.06 -5.64 -31.60
CA TYR A 214 10.67 -6.49 -30.49
C TYR A 214 9.24 -6.15 -30.08
N TYR A 215 8.46 -7.17 -29.78
CA TYR A 215 7.07 -7.00 -29.35
C TYR A 215 6.84 -7.56 -27.96
N ARG A 216 5.96 -6.90 -27.23
CA ARG A 216 5.42 -7.37 -25.97
C ARG A 216 3.91 -7.29 -26.04
N VAL A 217 3.26 -8.34 -25.60
CA VAL A 217 1.79 -8.40 -25.53
C VAL A 217 1.42 -8.48 -24.06
N VAL A 218 0.44 -7.65 -23.65
CA VAL A 218 -0.06 -7.59 -22.28
C VAL A 218 -1.56 -7.83 -22.34
N ALA A 219 -2.05 -8.87 -21.67
CA ALA A 219 -3.49 -9.06 -21.46
C ALA A 219 -3.98 -8.10 -20.39
N TYR A 220 -5.18 -7.54 -20.55
CA TYR A 220 -5.77 -6.65 -19.57
C TYR A 220 -7.22 -7.01 -19.25
N LYS A 221 -7.63 -6.63 -18.04
CA LYS A 221 -9.02 -6.61 -17.58
C LYS A 221 -9.31 -5.22 -17.06
N ASP A 222 -10.30 -4.54 -17.66
CA ASP A 222 -10.69 -3.18 -17.29
C ASP A 222 -11.95 -3.22 -16.42
N TYR A 223 -11.74 -3.40 -15.12
CA TYR A 223 -12.84 -3.52 -14.16
C TYR A 223 -13.65 -2.23 -13.97
N GLU A 224 -13.16 -1.10 -14.48
CA GLU A 224 -13.75 0.22 -14.24
C GLU A 224 -13.99 1.04 -15.51
N ASP A 225 -13.91 0.40 -16.71
CA ASP A 225 -14.10 1.02 -18.03
C ASP A 225 -13.21 2.27 -18.29
N ARG A 226 -11.99 2.28 -17.70
CA ARG A 226 -11.07 3.44 -17.79
C ARG A 226 -10.22 3.45 -19.05
N LEU A 227 -9.93 2.29 -19.61
CA LEU A 227 -8.99 2.15 -20.72
C LEU A 227 -9.43 2.89 -21.96
N ALA A 228 -10.72 2.91 -22.26
CA ALA A 228 -11.23 3.61 -23.43
C ALA A 228 -10.83 5.10 -23.43
N SER A 229 -10.88 5.76 -22.27
CA SER A 229 -10.48 7.16 -22.13
C SER A 229 -8.96 7.37 -22.22
N ILE A 230 -8.17 6.44 -21.65
CA ILE A 230 -6.71 6.45 -21.72
C ILE A 230 -6.22 6.27 -23.16
N PHE A 231 -6.80 5.31 -23.88
CA PHE A 231 -6.44 5.07 -25.29
C PHE A 231 -6.91 6.20 -26.23
N ALA A 232 -8.04 6.81 -25.97
CA ALA A 232 -8.47 7.98 -26.72
C ALA A 232 -7.49 9.16 -26.54
N ALA A 233 -7.02 9.37 -25.32
CA ALA A 233 -6.02 10.40 -25.00
C ALA A 233 -4.66 10.08 -25.64
N ALA A 234 -4.23 8.82 -25.66
CA ALA A 234 -3.00 8.38 -26.28
C ALA A 234 -3.06 8.51 -27.82
N LYS A 235 -4.16 8.12 -28.45
CA LYS A 235 -4.38 8.29 -29.89
C LYS A 235 -4.40 9.75 -30.34
N ALA A 236 -4.82 10.66 -29.46
CA ALA A 236 -4.80 12.10 -29.71
C ALA A 236 -3.38 12.71 -29.66
N ARG A 237 -2.38 11.95 -29.22
CA ARG A 237 -0.97 12.38 -29.13
C ARG A 237 -0.05 11.33 -29.73
N PRO A 238 -0.05 11.16 -31.06
CA PRO A 238 0.73 10.11 -31.75
C PRO A 238 2.24 10.21 -31.53
N GLU A 239 2.74 11.39 -31.15
CA GLU A 239 4.15 11.63 -30.78
C GLU A 239 4.48 11.25 -29.33
N ALA A 240 3.47 10.99 -28.50
CA ALA A 240 3.68 10.66 -27.09
C ALA A 240 4.08 9.17 -26.98
N LYS A 241 5.34 8.95 -26.57
CA LYS A 241 5.84 7.63 -26.23
C LYS A 241 5.27 7.26 -24.86
N LEU A 242 4.40 6.26 -24.81
CA LEU A 242 3.92 5.69 -23.55
C LEU A 242 4.79 4.50 -23.18
N THR A 243 5.29 4.49 -21.96
CA THR A 243 5.97 3.34 -21.36
C THR A 243 4.96 2.39 -20.72
N LEU A 244 5.36 1.17 -20.43
CA LEU A 244 4.52 0.25 -19.65
C LEU A 244 4.25 0.82 -18.25
N GLU A 245 5.20 1.58 -17.69
CA GLU A 245 5.02 2.24 -16.41
C GLU A 245 4.03 3.41 -16.48
N ASP A 246 4.05 4.17 -17.58
CA ASP A 246 3.03 5.20 -17.82
C ASP A 246 1.63 4.58 -17.89
N ILE A 247 1.50 3.45 -18.57
CA ILE A 247 0.23 2.70 -18.66
C ILE A 247 -0.18 2.24 -17.25
N LYS A 248 0.69 1.61 -16.49
CA LYS A 248 0.41 1.21 -15.10
C LYS A 248 0.02 2.41 -14.23
N THR A 249 0.76 3.52 -14.35
CA THR A 249 0.48 4.76 -13.62
C THR A 249 -0.87 5.35 -14.00
N LEU A 250 -1.24 5.32 -15.27
CA LEU A 250 -2.55 5.77 -15.72
C LEU A 250 -3.69 4.89 -15.17
N PHE A 251 -3.46 3.57 -15.04
CA PHE A 251 -4.39 2.65 -14.38
C PHE A 251 -4.53 2.95 -12.89
N THR A 252 -3.44 3.36 -12.23
CA THR A 252 -3.42 3.64 -10.78
C THR A 252 -3.78 5.09 -10.45
N ALA A 253 -3.46 6.06 -11.30
CA ALA A 253 -3.70 7.49 -11.04
C ALA A 253 -5.19 7.86 -10.96
N GLY A 254 -6.08 7.07 -11.56
CA GLY A 254 -7.52 7.22 -11.40
C GLY A 254 -8.03 6.85 -9.99
N LEU A 255 -7.21 6.19 -9.17
CA LEU A 255 -7.58 5.74 -7.81
C LEU A 255 -7.32 6.80 -6.72
N GLY A 256 -6.65 7.90 -7.06
CA GLY A 256 -6.24 8.93 -6.10
C GLY A 256 -6.74 10.35 -6.38
N GLY A 257 -7.71 10.54 -7.28
CA GLY A 257 -8.10 11.85 -7.77
C GLY A 257 -9.51 12.29 -7.43
N GLU A 258 -9.82 12.55 -6.17
CA GLU A 258 -10.64 13.71 -5.81
C GLU A 258 -9.93 14.48 -4.70
N LYS A 259 -9.55 15.73 -5.05
CA LYS A 259 -9.12 16.73 -4.09
C LYS A 259 -10.35 17.43 -3.54
#